data_7e624070be7e6205e7da3b227baac55c
#
_entry.id   7e624070be7e6205e7da3b227baac55c
#
_cell.length_a   1.000
_cell.length_b   1.000
_cell.length_c   1.000
_cell.angle_alpha   90.00
_cell.angle_beta   90.00
_cell.angle_gamma   90.00
#
_symmetry.space_group_name_H-M   'P 1'
#
loop_
_entity.id
_entity.type
_entity.pdbx_description
1 polymer ?
#
loop_
_entity_poly.entity_id
_entity_poly.type
_entity_poly.pdbx_seq_one_letter_code
_entity_poly.pdbx_strand_id
1 'polypeptide(L)'
;MASHKSAIKRIKQTQKRTELNRAHLTKMRHQIRKLRAALKAKDKATAEALLKPTLALIDHSIHKGVLHGNTAAAYKSRLTLAFNALA
;
A
#
# COMPACT_ATOMS: atom_id res chain seq x y z
N MET A 1 32.54 -2.23 24.10
CA MET A 1 32.40 -1.14 23.13
C MET A 1 31.84 -1.56 21.78
N ALA A 2 31.98 -2.86 21.44
CA ALA A 2 31.34 -3.42 20.26
C ALA A 2 29.81 -3.23 20.29
N SER A 3 29.19 -3.35 21.48
CA SER A 3 27.76 -3.17 21.64
C SER A 3 27.28 -1.74 21.31
N HIS A 4 28.12 -0.73 21.56
CA HIS A 4 27.78 0.66 21.26
C HIS A 4 27.74 0.92 19.76
N LYS A 5 28.71 0.43 19.01
CA LYS A 5 28.73 0.53 17.53
C LYS A 5 27.57 -0.25 16.91
N SER A 6 27.25 -1.41 17.46
CA SER A 6 26.11 -2.23 17.01
C SER A 6 24.78 -1.50 17.25
N ALA A 7 24.64 -0.81 18.38
CA ALA A 7 23.44 -0.04 18.69
C ALA A 7 23.25 1.12 17.71
N ILE A 8 24.31 1.86 17.38
CA ILE A 8 24.27 2.95 16.41
C ILE A 8 23.91 2.43 15.02
N LYS A 9 24.50 1.33 14.60
CA LYS A 9 24.19 0.68 13.32
C LYS A 9 22.72 0.27 13.26
N ARG A 10 22.20 -0.29 14.35
CA ARG A 10 20.81 -0.73 14.45
C ARG A 10 19.85 0.46 14.36
N ILE A 11 20.15 1.57 15.00
CA ILE A 11 19.36 2.80 14.93
C ILE A 11 19.29 3.32 13.49
N LYS A 12 20.42 3.37 12.79
CA LYS A 12 20.47 3.82 11.40
C LYS A 12 19.67 2.92 10.47
N GLN A 13 19.77 1.59 10.66
CA GLN A 13 19.01 0.62 9.88
C GLN A 13 17.51 0.77 10.13
N THR A 14 17.11 0.97 11.38
CA THR A 14 15.70 1.16 11.74
C THR A 14 15.15 2.44 11.14
N GLN A 15 15.91 3.53 11.18
CA GLN A 15 15.51 4.79 10.57
C GLN A 15 15.30 4.64 9.06
N LYS A 16 16.25 4.02 8.39
CA LYS A 16 16.17 3.78 6.94
C LYS A 16 14.96 2.92 6.59
N ARG A 17 14.74 1.85 7.35
CA ARG A 17 13.59 0.96 7.16
C ARG A 17 12.27 1.71 7.37
N THR A 18 12.18 2.54 8.40
CA THR A 18 11.00 3.35 8.69
C THR A 18 10.70 4.32 7.54
N GLU A 19 11.72 4.97 6.99
CA GLU A 19 11.57 5.87 5.85
C GLU A 19 11.06 5.14 4.61
N LEU A 20 11.62 3.97 4.30
CA LEU A 20 11.20 3.16 3.17
C LEU A 20 9.76 2.67 3.33
N ASN A 21 9.40 2.22 4.53
CA ASN A 21 8.06 1.75 4.83
C ASN A 21 7.04 2.89 4.72
N ARG A 22 7.40 4.06 5.22
CA ARG A 22 6.55 5.25 5.16
C ARG A 22 6.33 5.70 3.71
N ALA A 23 7.38 5.71 2.91
CA ALA A 23 7.29 6.04 1.48
C ALA A 23 6.39 5.04 0.74
N HIS A 24 6.51 3.76 1.05
CA HIS A 24 5.69 2.72 0.45
C HIS A 24 4.20 2.86 0.83
N LEU A 25 3.92 3.14 2.10
CA LEU A 25 2.55 3.39 2.57
C LEU A 25 1.94 4.61 1.87
N THR A 26 2.71 5.68 1.73
CA THR A 26 2.25 6.89 1.05
C THR A 26 1.89 6.61 -0.39
N LYS A 27 2.76 5.87 -1.09
CA LYS A 27 2.53 5.46 -2.48
C LYS A 27 1.26 4.62 -2.62
N MET A 28 1.08 3.66 -1.72
CA MET A 28 -0.10 2.80 -1.69
C MET A 28 -1.38 3.61 -1.44
N ARG A 29 -1.36 4.53 -0.47
CA ARG A 29 -2.51 5.38 -0.16
C ARG A 29 -2.88 6.30 -1.32
N HIS A 30 -1.89 6.86 -2.01
CA HIS A 30 -2.13 7.67 -3.21
C HIS A 30 -2.81 6.85 -4.31
N GLN A 31 -2.34 5.64 -4.52
CA GLN A 31 -2.92 4.75 -5.52
C GLN A 31 -4.38 4.40 -5.19
N ILE A 32 -4.65 4.10 -3.92
CA ILE A 32 -6.01 3.81 -3.46
C ILE A 32 -6.92 5.03 -3.64
N ARG A 33 -6.43 6.24 -3.33
CA ARG A 33 -7.20 7.47 -3.52
C ARG A 33 -7.55 7.71 -4.98
N LYS A 34 -6.60 7.48 -5.89
CA LYS A 34 -6.85 7.61 -7.32
C LYS A 34 -7.94 6.66 -7.79
N LEU A 35 -7.86 5.40 -7.34
CA LEU A 35 -8.87 4.41 -7.68
C LEU A 35 -10.25 4.78 -7.11
N ARG A 36 -10.30 5.20 -5.85
CA ARG A 36 -11.55 5.63 -5.22
C ARG A 36 -12.16 6.84 -5.93
N ALA A 37 -11.33 7.78 -6.37
CA ALA A 37 -11.82 8.95 -7.13
C ALA A 37 -12.46 8.51 -8.44
N ALA A 38 -11.84 7.58 -9.17
CA ALA A 38 -12.40 7.03 -10.40
C ALA A 38 -13.71 6.27 -10.15
N LEU A 39 -13.77 5.51 -9.05
CA LEU A 39 -14.98 4.79 -8.67
C LEU A 39 -16.13 5.73 -8.31
N LYS A 40 -15.82 6.80 -7.58
CA LYS A 40 -16.80 7.82 -7.20
C LYS A 40 -17.32 8.58 -8.42
N ALA A 41 -16.45 8.86 -9.38
CA ALA A 41 -16.81 9.52 -10.63
C ALA A 41 -17.52 8.56 -11.61
N LYS A 42 -17.62 7.29 -11.27
CA LYS A 42 -18.19 6.23 -12.14
C LYS A 42 -17.46 6.11 -13.47
N ASP A 43 -16.16 6.41 -13.47
CA ASP A 43 -15.28 6.29 -14.63
C ASP A 43 -14.72 4.88 -14.68
N LYS A 44 -15.47 3.97 -15.30
CA LYS A 44 -15.14 2.55 -15.37
C LYS A 44 -13.81 2.29 -16.05
N ALA A 45 -13.52 3.00 -17.14
CA ALA A 45 -12.28 2.81 -17.88
C ALA A 45 -11.05 3.14 -17.04
N THR A 46 -11.06 4.28 -16.34
CA THR A 46 -9.97 4.68 -15.46
C THR A 46 -9.88 3.75 -14.25
N ALA A 47 -11.01 3.38 -13.66
CA ALA A 47 -11.05 2.45 -12.54
C ALA A 47 -10.47 1.09 -12.92
N GLU A 48 -10.80 0.57 -14.09
CA GLU A 48 -10.27 -0.70 -14.59
C GLU A 48 -8.76 -0.63 -14.78
N ALA A 49 -8.26 0.46 -15.34
CA ALA A 49 -6.82 0.67 -15.56
C ALA A 49 -6.06 0.78 -14.24
N LEU A 50 -6.68 1.31 -13.19
CA LEU A 50 -6.05 1.49 -11.87
C LEU A 50 -6.21 0.27 -10.95
N LEU A 51 -7.21 -0.57 -11.18
CA LEU A 51 -7.54 -1.67 -10.28
C LEU A 51 -6.40 -2.68 -10.10
N LYS A 52 -5.88 -3.24 -11.17
CA LYS A 52 -4.78 -4.21 -11.12
C LYS A 52 -3.53 -3.66 -10.45
N PRO A 53 -3.01 -2.49 -10.86
CA PRO A 53 -1.84 -1.91 -10.18
C PRO A 53 -2.08 -1.65 -8.70
N THR A 54 -3.27 -1.21 -8.32
CA THR A 54 -3.61 -0.95 -6.91
C THR A 54 -3.62 -2.24 -6.10
N LEU A 55 -4.24 -3.29 -6.60
CA LEU A 55 -4.27 -4.59 -5.92
C LEU A 55 -2.86 -5.18 -5.80
N ALA A 56 -2.04 -5.07 -6.86
CA ALA A 56 -0.66 -5.53 -6.83
C ALA A 56 0.16 -4.77 -5.78
N LEU A 57 -0.03 -3.47 -5.66
CA LEU A 57 0.68 -2.65 -4.68
C LEU A 57 0.28 -3.01 -3.25
N ILE A 58 -1.00 -3.31 -3.01
CA ILE A 58 -1.49 -3.77 -1.70
C ILE A 58 -0.84 -5.11 -1.36
N ASP A 59 -0.81 -6.07 -2.28
CA ASP A 59 -0.16 -7.37 -2.07
C ASP A 59 1.34 -7.20 -1.78
N HIS A 60 2.01 -6.32 -2.50
CA HIS A 60 3.42 -6.03 -2.30
C HIS A 60 3.68 -5.44 -0.91
N SER A 61 2.74 -4.65 -0.40
CA SER A 61 2.82 -4.08 0.96
C SER A 61 2.80 -5.16 2.04
N ILE A 62 2.08 -6.25 1.83
CA ILE A 62 2.08 -7.40 2.73
C ILE A 62 3.46 -8.04 2.77
N HIS A 63 4.06 -8.31 1.61
CA HIS A 63 5.39 -8.92 1.52
C HIS A 63 6.46 -8.06 2.16
N LYS A 64 6.35 -6.75 2.07
CA LYS A 64 7.29 -5.82 2.72
C LYS A 64 7.03 -5.65 4.22
N GLY A 65 5.97 -6.25 4.74
CA GLY A 65 5.62 -6.14 6.16
C GLY A 65 5.10 -4.77 6.57
N VAL A 66 4.68 -3.95 5.61
CA VAL A 66 4.16 -2.59 5.86
C VAL A 66 2.68 -2.62 6.17
N LEU A 67 1.99 -3.66 5.71
CA LEU A 67 0.55 -3.81 5.85
C LEU A 67 0.22 -5.22 6.32
N HIS A 68 -0.63 -5.32 7.33
CA HIS A 68 -1.10 -6.62 7.83
C HIS A 68 -2.01 -7.28 6.80
N GLY A 69 -1.94 -8.62 6.67
CA GLY A 69 -2.72 -9.38 5.71
C GLY A 69 -4.22 -9.17 5.82
N ASN A 70 -4.75 -9.06 7.04
CA ASN A 70 -6.18 -8.83 7.26
C ASN A 70 -6.64 -7.45 6.75
N THR A 71 -5.82 -6.43 6.99
CA THR A 71 -6.09 -5.07 6.51
C THR A 71 -6.03 -5.03 4.98
N ALA A 72 -5.03 -5.70 4.39
CA ALA A 72 -4.88 -5.80 2.95
C ALA A 72 -6.09 -6.50 2.32
N ALA A 73 -6.54 -7.60 2.90
CA ALA A 73 -7.71 -8.33 2.43
C ALA A 73 -8.97 -7.46 2.45
N ALA A 74 -9.14 -6.66 3.51
CA ALA A 74 -10.26 -5.72 3.62
C ALA A 74 -10.21 -4.66 2.52
N TYR A 75 -9.04 -4.06 2.26
CA TYR A 75 -8.88 -3.08 1.17
C TYR A 75 -9.20 -3.69 -0.20
N LYS A 76 -8.62 -4.87 -0.48
CA LYS A 76 -8.83 -5.55 -1.75
C LYS A 76 -10.30 -5.88 -1.97
N SER A 77 -10.96 -6.40 -0.95
CA SER A 77 -12.37 -6.75 -1.01
C SER A 77 -13.25 -5.53 -1.29
N ARG A 78 -13.06 -4.45 -0.54
CA ARG A 78 -13.85 -3.23 -0.71
C ARG A 78 -13.66 -2.60 -2.10
N LEU A 79 -12.42 -2.53 -2.57
CA LEU A 79 -12.12 -1.95 -3.88
C LEU A 79 -12.70 -2.80 -5.01
N THR A 80 -12.59 -4.12 -4.91
CA THR A 80 -13.12 -5.04 -5.91
C THR A 80 -14.65 -4.98 -5.97
N LEU A 81 -15.31 -4.96 -4.80
CA LEU A 81 -16.76 -4.84 -4.73
C LEU A 81 -17.25 -3.52 -5.32
N ALA A 82 -16.57 -2.41 -4.99
CA ALA A 82 -16.91 -1.11 -5.52
C ALA A 82 -16.75 -1.05 -7.04
N PHE A 83 -15.70 -1.67 -7.57
CA PHE A 83 -15.47 -1.76 -9.02
C PHE A 83 -16.56 -2.60 -9.69
N ASN A 84 -16.91 -3.74 -9.14
CA ASN A 84 -17.94 -4.60 -9.68
C ASN A 84 -19.32 -3.92 -9.68
N ALA A 85 -19.57 -3.05 -8.72
CA ALA A 85 -20.81 -2.29 -8.63
C ALA A 85 -20.97 -1.26 -9.76
N LEU A 86 -19.88 -0.89 -10.45
CA LEU A 86 -19.94 0.02 -11.60
C LEU A 86 -20.49 -0.63 -12.87
N ALA A 87 -20.51 -1.94 -12.89
CA ALA A 87 -21.05 -2.66 -14.06
C ALA A 87 -22.58 -2.47 -14.17
#